data_7b7344bc65eb03ea00cfade0070fafa2
#
_entry.id   7b7344bc65eb03ea00cfade0070fafa2
#
_cell.length_a   1.000
_cell.length_b   1.000
_cell.length_c   1.000
_cell.angle_alpha   90.00
_cell.angle_beta   90.00
_cell.angle_gamma   90.00
#
_symmetry.space_group_name_H-M   'P 1'
#
loop_
_entity.id
_entity.type
_entity.pdbx_description
1 polymer ?
#
loop_
_entity_poly.entity_id
_entity_poly.type
_entity_poly.pdbx_seq_one_letter_code
_entity_poly.pdbx_strand_id
1 'polypeptide(L)'
;GLSRRFQPGQPGGMHTLTGLAHDQASRVAYDPEINAQGLHARSLKLAALQKTLMPPTVFGDESGDLLIVGWGSTRGAIEEAVERLRGEGHKVSSLHLTFLQPMQPGIKEVLKRFRHVMTVEGNWSDDPSDPLIDETNRRYSALAMLLRARYLVDVDCWTEVRGRPIKPGTIYTEI
;
A
#
# COMPACT_ATOMS: atom_id res chain seq x y z
N GLY A 1 -7.46 -16.37 -15.07
CA GLY A 1 -7.69 -15.46 -15.26
C GLY A 1 -8.10 -14.08 -15.78
N LEU A 2 -7.62 -13.67 -16.91
CA LEU A 2 -8.06 -12.42 -17.52
C LEU A 2 -9.38 -12.64 -18.27
N SER A 3 -10.37 -11.76 -17.98
CA SER A 3 -11.61 -11.75 -18.76
C SER A 3 -11.33 -11.32 -20.20
N ARG A 4 -12.00 -11.97 -21.14
CA ARG A 4 -11.98 -11.50 -22.54
C ARG A 4 -12.61 -10.10 -22.59
N ARG A 5 -12.05 -9.24 -23.43
CA ARG A 5 -12.54 -7.88 -23.65
C ARG A 5 -12.76 -7.64 -25.12
N PHE A 6 -13.82 -6.93 -25.45
CA PHE A 6 -14.03 -6.45 -26.81
C PHE A 6 -13.18 -5.19 -27.05
N GLN A 7 -12.71 -5.05 -28.27
CA GLN A 7 -12.11 -3.79 -28.70
C GLN A 7 -13.23 -2.75 -28.96
N PRO A 8 -13.01 -1.47 -28.70
CA PRO A 8 -13.97 -0.43 -29.06
C PRO A 8 -14.32 -0.51 -30.56
N GLY A 9 -15.61 -0.54 -30.86
CA GLY A 9 -16.11 -0.67 -32.24
C GLY A 9 -16.14 -2.08 -32.82
N GLN A 10 -15.72 -3.10 -32.10
CA GLN A 10 -15.76 -4.49 -32.56
C GLN A 10 -17.21 -4.95 -32.79
N PRO A 11 -17.56 -5.52 -33.96
CA PRO A 11 -18.89 -6.09 -34.20
C PRO A 11 -19.23 -7.17 -33.14
N GLY A 12 -20.48 -7.13 -32.64
CA GLY A 12 -20.94 -8.06 -31.61
C GLY A 12 -20.40 -7.75 -30.20
N GLY A 13 -19.62 -6.67 -30.03
CA GLY A 13 -19.03 -6.29 -28.75
C GLY A 13 -19.92 -5.41 -27.87
N MET A 14 -21.18 -5.16 -28.27
CA MET A 14 -22.09 -4.35 -27.46
C MET A 14 -22.45 -5.08 -26.17
N HIS A 15 -22.23 -4.42 -25.04
CA HIS A 15 -22.51 -4.98 -23.72
C HIS A 15 -22.85 -3.87 -22.72
N THR A 16 -23.49 -4.22 -21.63
CA THR A 16 -23.79 -3.29 -20.53
C THR A 16 -22.60 -3.20 -19.60
N LEU A 17 -22.20 -1.99 -19.25
CA LEU A 17 -21.18 -1.71 -18.26
C LEU A 17 -21.69 -0.67 -17.25
N THR A 18 -22.01 -1.11 -16.04
CA THR A 18 -22.48 -0.28 -14.94
C THR A 18 -21.72 -0.59 -13.65
N GLY A 19 -21.97 0.17 -12.59
CA GLY A 19 -21.44 -0.11 -11.25
C GLY A 19 -22.13 -1.26 -10.50
N LEU A 20 -23.14 -1.92 -11.12
CA LEU A 20 -23.87 -3.03 -10.51
C LEU A 20 -23.24 -4.38 -10.86
N ALA A 21 -23.68 -5.46 -10.16
CA ALA A 21 -23.32 -6.81 -10.54
C ALA A 21 -23.95 -7.20 -11.87
N HIS A 22 -23.23 -8.01 -12.66
CA HIS A 22 -23.68 -8.50 -13.96
C HIS A 22 -23.55 -10.00 -14.06
N ASP A 23 -24.46 -10.62 -14.81
CA ASP A 23 -24.33 -12.02 -15.22
C ASP A 23 -23.27 -12.18 -16.33
N GLN A 24 -23.04 -13.42 -16.77
CA GLN A 24 -22.08 -13.72 -17.85
C GLN A 24 -22.49 -13.17 -19.22
N ALA A 25 -23.77 -12.83 -19.40
CA ALA A 25 -24.28 -12.17 -20.60
C ALA A 25 -24.24 -10.64 -20.48
N SER A 26 -23.55 -10.10 -19.48
CA SER A 26 -23.44 -8.66 -19.20
C SER A 26 -24.75 -7.94 -18.89
N ARG A 27 -25.76 -8.67 -18.43
CA ARG A 27 -27.01 -8.06 -17.94
C ARG A 27 -26.91 -7.77 -16.47
N VAL A 28 -27.47 -6.65 -16.03
CA VAL A 28 -27.54 -6.30 -14.60
C VAL A 28 -28.26 -7.43 -13.86
N ALA A 29 -27.69 -7.89 -12.76
CA ALA A 29 -28.20 -9.00 -11.96
C ALA A 29 -28.33 -8.59 -10.49
N TYR A 30 -29.47 -8.88 -9.90
CA TYR A 30 -29.78 -8.67 -8.48
C TYR A 30 -29.77 -9.99 -7.69
N ASP A 31 -29.47 -11.09 -8.34
CA ASP A 31 -29.40 -12.41 -7.72
C ASP A 31 -28.18 -12.49 -6.77
N PRO A 32 -28.38 -12.87 -5.49
CA PRO A 32 -27.32 -12.96 -4.50
C PRO A 32 -26.19 -13.93 -4.90
N GLU A 33 -26.55 -15.05 -5.56
CA GLU A 33 -25.59 -16.05 -5.99
C GLU A 33 -24.67 -15.51 -7.10
N ILE A 34 -25.21 -14.78 -8.07
CA ILE A 34 -24.41 -14.12 -9.10
C ILE A 34 -23.43 -13.11 -8.48
N ASN A 35 -23.86 -12.36 -7.47
CA ASN A 35 -23.00 -11.44 -6.74
C ASN A 35 -21.86 -12.20 -6.01
N ALA A 36 -22.19 -13.29 -5.30
CA ALA A 36 -21.21 -14.13 -4.60
C ALA A 36 -20.19 -14.73 -5.56
N GLN A 37 -20.62 -15.25 -6.71
CA GLN A 37 -19.73 -15.78 -7.77
C GLN A 37 -18.81 -14.69 -8.31
N GLY A 38 -19.32 -13.48 -8.52
CA GLY A 38 -18.54 -12.32 -8.97
C GLY A 38 -17.46 -11.93 -7.96
N LEU A 39 -17.77 -11.91 -6.66
CA LEU A 39 -16.80 -11.64 -5.59
C LEU A 39 -15.72 -12.72 -5.53
N HIS A 40 -16.13 -13.99 -5.60
CA HIS A 40 -15.20 -15.13 -5.62
C HIS A 40 -14.23 -15.06 -6.82
N ALA A 41 -14.75 -14.81 -8.02
CA ALA A 41 -13.93 -14.68 -9.23
C ALA A 41 -12.92 -13.52 -9.13
N ARG A 42 -13.31 -12.38 -8.57
CA ARG A 42 -12.40 -11.25 -8.32
C ARG A 42 -11.31 -11.60 -7.32
N SER A 43 -11.67 -12.32 -6.25
CA SER A 43 -10.70 -12.78 -5.24
C SER A 43 -9.66 -13.72 -5.87
N LEU A 44 -10.09 -14.70 -6.66
CA LEU A 44 -9.18 -15.62 -7.37
C LEU A 44 -8.27 -14.88 -8.36
N LYS A 45 -8.78 -13.86 -9.06
CA LYS A 45 -7.97 -13.05 -9.96
C LYS A 45 -6.86 -12.30 -9.22
N LEU A 46 -7.16 -11.70 -8.06
CA LEU A 46 -6.15 -11.02 -7.25
C LEU A 46 -5.11 -12.01 -6.69
N ALA A 47 -5.54 -13.20 -6.27
CA ALA A 47 -4.64 -14.24 -5.81
C ALA A 47 -3.71 -14.74 -6.95
N ALA A 48 -4.23 -14.88 -8.15
CA ALA A 48 -3.43 -15.23 -9.34
C ALA A 48 -2.42 -14.12 -9.68
N LEU A 49 -2.83 -12.85 -9.64
CA LEU A 49 -1.95 -11.71 -9.84
C LEU A 49 -0.80 -11.70 -8.81
N GLN A 50 -1.10 -11.94 -7.53
CA GLN A 50 -0.06 -11.94 -6.49
C GLN A 50 1.05 -12.95 -6.77
N LYS A 51 0.74 -14.11 -7.36
CA LYS A 51 1.74 -15.12 -7.74
C LYS A 51 2.69 -14.70 -8.84
N THR A 52 2.36 -13.63 -9.57
CA THR A 52 3.21 -13.08 -10.65
C THR A 52 4.03 -11.88 -10.19
N LEU A 53 3.73 -11.33 -8.99
CA LEU A 53 4.45 -10.17 -8.49
C LEU A 53 5.82 -10.57 -7.92
N MET A 54 6.82 -9.75 -8.22
CA MET A 54 8.15 -9.88 -7.63
C MET A 54 8.16 -9.24 -6.24
N PRO A 55 9.02 -9.73 -5.31
CA PRO A 55 9.26 -9.04 -4.05
C PRO A 55 9.68 -7.58 -4.29
N PRO A 56 9.30 -6.65 -3.40
CA PRO A 56 9.72 -5.26 -3.52
C PRO A 56 11.22 -5.13 -3.20
N THR A 57 11.87 -4.15 -3.86
CA THR A 57 13.29 -3.86 -3.65
C THR A 57 13.46 -2.79 -2.57
N VAL A 58 14.36 -3.02 -1.64
CA VAL A 58 14.78 -2.03 -0.64
C VAL A 58 15.70 -1.01 -1.31
N PHE A 59 15.46 0.27 -1.03
CA PHE A 59 16.37 1.35 -1.37
C PHE A 59 17.29 1.62 -0.18
N GLY A 60 18.58 1.39 -0.33
CA GLY A 60 19.59 1.39 0.72
C GLY A 60 20.06 -0.03 1.07
N ASP A 61 20.36 -0.25 2.34
CA ASP A 61 20.81 -1.56 2.82
C ASP A 61 19.62 -2.49 3.07
N GLU A 62 19.82 -3.78 2.89
CA GLU A 62 18.79 -4.81 3.05
C GLU A 62 18.36 -5.04 4.52
N SER A 63 19.08 -4.45 5.49
CA SER A 63 18.79 -4.46 6.92
C SER A 63 19.37 -3.22 7.60
N GLY A 64 18.85 -2.83 8.75
CA GLY A 64 19.33 -1.64 9.45
C GLY A 64 18.51 -1.28 10.67
N ASP A 65 18.67 -0.03 11.12
CA ASP A 65 17.98 0.46 12.29
C ASP A 65 16.56 0.89 11.96
N LEU A 66 16.32 1.54 10.80
CA LEU A 66 15.03 2.06 10.40
C LEU A 66 14.71 1.73 8.94
N LEU A 67 13.49 1.23 8.70
CA LEU A 67 12.89 1.12 7.37
C LEU A 67 11.72 2.08 7.24
N ILE A 68 11.81 2.99 6.27
CA ILE A 68 10.71 3.87 5.92
C ILE A 68 9.89 3.24 4.79
N VAL A 69 8.61 2.98 5.02
CA VAL A 69 7.72 2.40 4.02
C VAL A 69 6.81 3.47 3.46
N GLY A 70 6.80 3.60 2.14
CA GLY A 70 5.94 4.54 1.42
C GLY A 70 5.18 3.90 0.27
N TRP A 71 4.23 4.63 -0.27
CA TRP A 71 3.45 4.25 -1.44
C TRP A 71 2.97 5.49 -2.22
N GLY A 72 2.51 5.28 -3.45
CA GLY A 72 2.00 6.37 -4.29
C GLY A 72 3.06 7.44 -4.59
N SER A 73 2.74 8.72 -4.36
CA SER A 73 3.59 9.85 -4.71
C SER A 73 4.71 10.17 -3.70
N THR A 74 4.82 9.43 -2.60
CA THR A 74 5.81 9.73 -1.54
C THR A 74 7.22 9.24 -1.87
N ARG A 75 7.40 8.40 -2.90
CA ARG A 75 8.65 7.72 -3.21
C ARG A 75 9.86 8.66 -3.26
N GLY A 76 9.82 9.65 -4.14
CA GLY A 76 10.98 10.53 -4.35
C GLY A 76 11.36 11.33 -3.11
N ALA A 77 10.35 11.79 -2.35
CA ALA A 77 10.60 12.52 -1.11
C ALA A 77 11.23 11.65 -0.01
N ILE A 78 10.81 10.39 0.09
CA ILE A 78 11.37 9.42 1.04
C ILE A 78 12.79 9.04 0.64
N GLU A 79 13.02 8.68 -0.63
CA GLU A 79 14.34 8.28 -1.11
C GLU A 79 15.37 9.39 -0.93
N GLU A 80 15.03 10.66 -1.22
CA GLU A 80 15.91 11.81 -1.01
C GLU A 80 16.23 12.01 0.49
N ALA A 81 15.22 11.91 1.38
CA ALA A 81 15.47 12.02 2.82
C ALA A 81 16.38 10.90 3.32
N VAL A 82 16.16 9.67 2.87
CA VAL A 82 17.01 8.50 3.18
C VAL A 82 18.44 8.69 2.70
N GLU A 83 18.67 9.20 1.47
CA GLU A 83 20.01 9.49 0.97
C GLU A 83 20.75 10.48 1.86
N ARG A 84 20.10 11.55 2.30
CA ARG A 84 20.69 12.55 3.21
C ARG A 84 21.09 11.92 4.55
N LEU A 85 20.16 11.19 5.20
CA LEU A 85 20.43 10.52 6.47
C LEU A 85 21.56 9.49 6.36
N ARG A 86 21.61 8.73 5.26
CA ARG A 86 22.70 7.78 4.99
C ARG A 86 24.04 8.49 4.76
N GLY A 87 24.05 9.66 4.13
CA GLY A 87 25.22 10.52 3.98
C GLY A 87 25.81 10.97 5.31
N GLU A 88 25.01 11.00 6.36
CA GLU A 88 25.39 11.33 7.75
C GLU A 88 25.75 10.09 8.59
N GLY A 89 25.68 8.89 7.98
CA GLY A 89 26.07 7.63 8.63
C GLY A 89 24.93 6.87 9.31
N HIS A 90 23.67 7.32 9.17
CA HIS A 90 22.51 6.60 9.70
C HIS A 90 22.19 5.35 8.88
N LYS A 91 21.81 4.25 9.56
CA LYS A 91 21.41 2.99 8.93
C LYS A 91 19.93 2.98 8.62
N VAL A 92 19.52 3.87 7.72
CA VAL A 92 18.14 4.04 7.27
C VAL A 92 18.01 3.54 5.83
N SER A 93 16.91 2.86 5.54
CA SER A 93 16.53 2.40 4.19
C SER A 93 15.06 2.67 3.92
N SER A 94 14.63 2.57 2.67
CA SER A 94 13.22 2.68 2.36
C SER A 94 12.70 1.54 1.50
N LEU A 95 11.38 1.32 1.60
CA LEU A 95 10.64 0.36 0.82
C LEU A 95 9.44 1.05 0.18
N HIS A 96 9.38 1.08 -1.15
CA HIS A 96 8.24 1.64 -1.85
C HIS A 96 7.29 0.55 -2.32
N LEU A 97 6.03 0.59 -1.85
CA LEU A 97 5.00 -0.38 -2.23
C LEU A 97 4.24 0.11 -3.46
N THR A 98 4.35 -0.61 -4.57
CA THR A 98 3.59 -0.34 -5.79
C THR A 98 2.23 -1.03 -5.79
N PHE A 99 2.13 -2.18 -5.12
CA PHE A 99 0.90 -2.96 -5.00
C PHE A 99 0.49 -3.07 -3.54
N LEU A 100 -0.72 -2.58 -3.22
CA LEU A 100 -1.32 -2.68 -1.89
C LEU A 100 -2.37 -3.79 -1.82
N GLN A 101 -3.02 -4.11 -2.94
CA GLN A 101 -3.98 -5.22 -3.06
C GLN A 101 -3.96 -5.82 -4.47
N PRO A 102 -3.40 -7.02 -4.62
CA PRO A 102 -2.70 -7.80 -3.60
C PRO A 102 -1.32 -7.21 -3.29
N MET A 103 -0.86 -7.37 -2.06
CA MET A 103 0.51 -7.00 -1.69
C MET A 103 1.53 -7.94 -2.31
N GLN A 104 2.71 -7.41 -2.63
CA GLN A 104 3.84 -8.18 -3.14
C GLN A 104 4.28 -9.25 -2.13
N PRO A 105 4.79 -10.40 -2.58
CA PRO A 105 5.38 -11.39 -1.69
C PRO A 105 6.67 -10.86 -1.04
N GLY A 106 7.09 -11.43 0.08
CA GLY A 106 8.38 -11.10 0.71
C GLY A 106 8.38 -9.85 1.60
N ILE A 107 7.27 -9.08 1.68
CA ILE A 107 7.22 -7.86 2.50
C ILE A 107 7.49 -8.17 3.98
N LYS A 108 6.90 -9.22 4.53
CA LYS A 108 7.09 -9.59 5.95
C LYS A 108 8.56 -9.84 6.28
N GLU A 109 9.26 -10.51 5.39
CA GLU A 109 10.67 -10.85 5.53
C GLU A 109 11.53 -9.58 5.47
N VAL A 110 11.18 -8.62 4.62
CA VAL A 110 11.83 -7.31 4.56
C VAL A 110 11.62 -6.55 5.88
N LEU A 111 10.37 -6.39 6.32
CA LEU A 111 10.04 -5.65 7.54
C LEU A 111 10.82 -6.17 8.76
N LYS A 112 10.99 -7.48 8.89
CA LYS A 112 11.68 -8.14 10.01
C LYS A 112 13.20 -7.95 10.04
N ARG A 113 13.80 -7.47 8.96
CA ARG A 113 15.24 -7.22 8.90
C ARG A 113 15.67 -5.88 9.50
N PHE A 114 14.69 -5.07 9.88
CA PHE A 114 14.92 -3.75 10.46
C PHE A 114 14.46 -3.70 11.92
N ARG A 115 15.20 -2.93 12.72
CA ARG A 115 14.88 -2.75 14.14
C ARG A 115 13.58 -1.98 14.35
N HIS A 116 13.37 -0.95 13.53
CA HIS A 116 12.17 -0.12 13.52
C HIS A 116 11.61 -0.05 12.10
N VAL A 117 10.30 -0.01 12.00
CA VAL A 117 9.58 0.18 10.73
C VAL A 117 8.59 1.33 10.91
N MET A 118 8.60 2.28 9.98
CA MET A 118 7.70 3.42 9.99
C MET A 118 7.12 3.65 8.59
N THR A 119 5.84 3.99 8.50
CA THR A 119 5.27 4.49 7.25
C THR A 119 5.33 6.01 7.17
N VAL A 120 5.49 6.53 5.95
CA VAL A 120 5.36 7.96 5.64
C VAL A 120 4.22 8.13 4.64
N GLU A 121 3.15 8.82 5.06
CA GLU A 121 1.90 8.84 4.31
C GLU A 121 1.26 10.24 4.26
N GLY A 122 0.55 10.51 3.17
CA GLY A 122 -0.28 11.69 3.00
C GLY A 122 -1.74 11.49 3.46
N ASN A 123 -2.01 10.59 4.38
CA ASN A 123 -3.31 10.42 5.05
C ASN A 123 -3.17 10.59 6.56
N TRP A 124 -4.29 10.68 7.26
CA TRP A 124 -4.30 11.06 8.67
C TRP A 124 -3.79 9.94 9.59
N SER A 125 -3.02 10.34 10.60
CA SER A 125 -2.80 9.61 11.86
C SER A 125 -2.86 10.60 13.02
N ASP A 126 -3.11 10.10 14.23
CA ASP A 126 -3.02 10.94 15.41
C ASP A 126 -1.55 11.20 15.79
N ASP A 127 -1.30 12.40 16.30
CA ASP A 127 0.01 12.79 16.82
C ASP A 127 0.23 12.17 18.21
N PRO A 128 1.23 11.30 18.37
CA PRO A 128 1.50 10.66 19.66
C PRO A 128 2.00 11.65 20.75
N SER A 129 2.37 12.88 20.37
CA SER A 129 2.76 13.92 21.32
C SER A 129 1.57 14.68 21.92
N ASP A 130 0.36 14.51 21.36
CA ASP A 130 -0.85 15.14 21.88
C ASP A 130 -1.21 14.52 23.25
N PRO A 131 -1.40 15.31 24.32
CA PRO A 131 -1.72 14.80 25.65
C PRO A 131 -2.99 13.95 25.77
N LEU A 132 -3.89 14.04 24.79
CA LEU A 132 -5.12 13.23 24.73
C LEU A 132 -4.94 11.90 23.98
N ILE A 133 -3.78 11.68 23.37
CA ILE A 133 -3.50 10.49 22.56
C ILE A 133 -2.56 9.55 23.34
N ASP A 134 -2.97 8.31 23.49
CA ASP A 134 -2.21 7.24 24.11
C ASP A 134 -2.32 5.93 23.32
N GLU A 135 -1.65 4.87 23.78
CA GLU A 135 -1.65 3.56 23.10
C GLU A 135 -3.05 2.95 22.95
N THR A 136 -4.02 3.34 23.78
CA THR A 136 -5.37 2.77 23.77
C THR A 136 -6.31 3.45 22.76
N ASN A 137 -6.00 4.68 22.37
CA ASN A 137 -6.88 5.47 21.50
C ASN A 137 -6.20 5.98 20.21
N ARG A 138 -4.89 5.86 20.07
CA ARG A 138 -4.14 6.33 18.91
C ARG A 138 -4.60 5.66 17.61
N ARG A 139 -4.95 6.47 16.61
CA ARG A 139 -5.24 6.02 15.24
C ARG A 139 -3.98 6.11 14.40
N TYR A 140 -3.53 4.98 13.92
CA TYR A 140 -2.42 4.88 12.98
C TYR A 140 -2.89 5.23 11.55
N SER A 141 -1.96 5.59 10.67
CA SER A 141 -2.23 5.78 9.25
C SER A 141 -2.68 4.49 8.57
N ALA A 142 -3.33 4.63 7.40
CA ALA A 142 -3.99 3.50 6.74
C ALA A 142 -3.01 2.37 6.35
N LEU A 143 -1.83 2.70 5.81
CA LEU A 143 -0.83 1.68 5.45
C LEU A 143 -0.21 1.05 6.70
N ALA A 144 0.12 1.83 7.72
CA ALA A 144 0.65 1.30 8.98
C ALA A 144 -0.32 0.27 9.58
N MET A 145 -1.61 0.61 9.70
CA MET A 145 -2.64 -0.33 10.18
C MET A 145 -2.72 -1.59 9.33
N LEU A 146 -2.66 -1.45 8.00
CA LEU A 146 -2.74 -2.58 7.09
C LEU A 146 -1.52 -3.52 7.24
N LEU A 147 -0.32 -2.96 7.37
CA LEU A 147 0.91 -3.74 7.58
C LEU A 147 0.91 -4.45 8.94
N ARG A 148 0.52 -3.74 10.02
CA ARG A 148 0.36 -4.32 11.37
C ARG A 148 -0.61 -5.50 11.35
N ALA A 149 -1.80 -5.32 10.80
CA ALA A 149 -2.84 -6.35 10.76
C ALA A 149 -2.43 -7.56 9.89
N ARG A 150 -1.78 -7.31 8.75
CA ARG A 150 -1.46 -8.38 7.79
C ARG A 150 -0.23 -9.19 8.18
N TYR A 151 0.79 -8.54 8.72
CA TYR A 151 2.10 -9.16 8.96
C TYR A 151 2.41 -9.39 10.43
N LEU A 152 1.63 -8.81 11.35
CA LEU A 152 1.86 -8.86 12.80
C LEU A 152 3.28 -8.39 13.16
N VAL A 153 3.68 -7.28 12.56
CA VAL A 153 4.93 -6.57 12.80
C VAL A 153 4.57 -5.21 13.38
N ASP A 154 5.33 -4.75 14.34
CA ASP A 154 5.17 -3.40 14.85
C ASP A 154 5.62 -2.38 13.80
N VAL A 155 4.71 -1.49 13.42
CA VAL A 155 4.92 -0.47 12.39
C VAL A 155 4.38 0.85 12.92
N ASP A 156 5.25 1.83 13.06
CA ASP A 156 4.85 3.18 13.40
C ASP A 156 4.45 3.98 12.15
N CYS A 157 4.01 5.22 12.32
CA CYS A 157 3.67 6.08 11.19
C CYS A 157 3.97 7.55 11.50
N TRP A 158 4.40 8.25 10.46
CA TRP A 158 4.42 9.69 10.41
C TRP A 158 3.59 10.16 9.21
N THR A 159 2.81 11.22 9.37
CA THR A 159 1.87 11.68 8.34
C THR A 159 1.86 13.21 8.23
N GLU A 160 1.73 13.70 7.00
CA GLU A 160 1.49 15.11 6.74
C GLU A 160 0.30 15.29 5.78
N VAL A 161 -0.79 15.91 6.26
CA VAL A 161 -2.02 16.15 5.49
C VAL A 161 -2.28 17.65 5.37
N ARG A 162 -1.54 18.32 4.50
CA ARG A 162 -1.64 19.78 4.29
C ARG A 162 -2.15 20.18 2.89
N GLY A 163 -2.69 19.22 2.13
CA GLY A 163 -3.15 19.48 0.76
C GLY A 163 -2.04 19.82 -0.25
N ARG A 164 -0.81 19.43 0.06
CA ARG A 164 0.38 19.60 -0.79
C ARG A 164 1.29 18.36 -0.67
N PRO A 165 2.18 18.12 -1.65
CA PRO A 165 3.16 17.03 -1.55
C PRO A 165 4.06 17.18 -0.31
N ILE A 166 4.38 16.06 0.33
CA ILE A 166 5.33 16.00 1.43
C ILE A 166 6.72 16.35 0.90
N LYS A 167 7.43 17.24 1.60
CA LYS A 167 8.77 17.65 1.20
C LYS A 167 9.84 16.73 1.78
N PRO A 168 10.91 16.43 1.02
CA PRO A 168 12.03 15.60 1.54
C PRO A 168 12.63 16.16 2.82
N GLY A 169 12.81 17.49 2.89
CA GLY A 169 13.35 18.17 4.07
C GLY A 169 12.49 17.99 5.32
N THR A 170 11.16 17.92 5.18
CA THR A 170 10.27 17.66 6.31
C THR A 170 10.47 16.22 6.82
N ILE A 171 10.49 15.23 5.91
CA ILE A 171 10.75 13.84 6.28
C ILE A 171 12.11 13.70 6.98
N TYR A 172 13.15 14.33 6.42
CA TYR A 172 14.49 14.32 7.00
C TYR A 172 14.55 14.89 8.43
N THR A 173 13.75 15.92 8.73
CA THR A 173 13.76 16.58 10.06
C THR A 173 12.96 15.79 11.10
N GLU A 174 11.93 15.06 10.68
CA GLU A 174 10.99 14.35 11.56
C GLU A 174 11.40 12.90 11.86
N ILE A 175 12.33 12.36 11.09
CA ILE A 175 12.82 10.98 11.20
C ILE A 175 14.30 10.96 11.63
#